data_0938a3fb203a3c76b211a3eb8a5becc1
#
_entry.id   0938a3fb203a3c76b211a3eb8a5becc1
#
_cell.length_a   1.000
_cell.length_b   1.000
_cell.length_c   1.000
_cell.angle_alpha   90.00
_cell.angle_beta   90.00
_cell.angle_gamma   90.00
#
_symmetry.space_group_name_H-M   'P 1'
#
loop_
_entity.id
_entity.type
_entity.pdbx_description
1 polymer ?
#
loop_
_entity_poly.entity_id
_entity_poly.type
_entity_poly.pdbx_seq_one_letter_code
_entity_poly.pdbx_strand_id
1 'polypeptide(L)'
;MPLITRRWLGIALVATLALRFWLSAVLPLSGDEAYFVLWGRHPDLGFYDHPPMVGWLLALILRWSDAEWALRLPVTLLPPALALILRTALRGWFGRDEDSANLAALCVLLVPLNFVNVLITTDTPLIFFSTLSVLFFARAAQRGSAWVFLAAGVFLGLAFLSKYFAVLLGLGYFAWALASPGAARRWSGPLWVFLGALPFALENLYWNYQACWCNLMFNAVNRQSDAAWSLVTPALYALSLAYLAAPLLYWAWKERAQLRASAALPQGRALLLAWAVPLAFFILVSLRKEVGLHWLLSFLPPLIASLALLPGRRALGSSARFFAWFAALHALAIVVVASLPMQSWQGWTRMYPRIVAFADTRGVLKQIAPYEGRYQLAASSYAAAASYEYYAGRRVIVFGPGSSHARHDDILTDFRGLDGADILVLRPSPPPMHEYRPYFRSVQVHAFLVRGVTFYAVLGQGFDYRAYHDGVLTYVRDHYYRRPGWLPPGRCYFCERYFGSGDCGWRN
;
A
#
# COMPACT_ATOMS: atom_id res chain seq x y z
N MET A 1 -12.36 -35.37 -13.89
CA MET A 1 -12.53 -33.95 -13.50
C MET A 1 -11.33 -33.36 -12.78
N PRO A 2 -10.64 -34.00 -11.81
CA PRO A 2 -9.49 -33.43 -11.12
C PRO A 2 -8.34 -32.98 -12.04
N LEU A 3 -8.09 -33.72 -13.12
CA LEU A 3 -7.09 -33.35 -14.13
C LEU A 3 -7.41 -32.04 -14.88
N ILE A 4 -8.70 -31.75 -15.09
CA ILE A 4 -9.13 -30.54 -15.82
C ILE A 4 -8.89 -29.28 -14.97
N THR A 5 -9.32 -29.28 -13.71
CA THR A 5 -9.11 -28.09 -12.83
C THR A 5 -7.63 -27.85 -12.54
N ARG A 6 -6.83 -28.91 -12.39
CA ARG A 6 -5.37 -28.80 -12.24
C ARG A 6 -4.71 -28.22 -13.47
N ARG A 7 -5.13 -28.64 -14.68
CA ARG A 7 -4.64 -28.08 -15.95
C ARG A 7 -4.94 -26.59 -16.06
N TRP A 8 -6.19 -26.19 -15.76
CA TRP A 8 -6.58 -24.78 -15.80
C TRP A 8 -5.82 -23.93 -14.79
N LEU A 9 -5.59 -24.44 -13.58
CA LEU A 9 -4.77 -23.76 -12.59
C LEU A 9 -3.34 -23.57 -13.10
N GLY A 10 -2.72 -24.59 -13.70
CA GLY A 10 -1.38 -24.48 -14.30
C GLY A 10 -1.32 -23.44 -15.41
N ILE A 11 -2.29 -23.43 -16.33
CA ILE A 11 -2.38 -22.44 -17.40
C ILE A 11 -2.54 -21.03 -16.83
N ALA A 12 -3.44 -20.84 -15.85
CA ALA A 12 -3.66 -19.54 -15.21
C ALA A 12 -2.43 -19.04 -14.46
N LEU A 13 -1.69 -19.92 -13.76
CA LEU A 13 -0.44 -19.56 -13.10
C LEU A 13 0.61 -19.06 -14.10
N VAL A 14 0.81 -19.79 -15.18
CA VAL A 14 1.79 -19.40 -16.23
C VAL A 14 1.36 -18.10 -16.90
N ALA A 15 0.09 -17.97 -17.31
CA ALA A 15 -0.42 -16.75 -17.95
C ALA A 15 -0.33 -15.52 -17.03
N THR A 16 -0.70 -15.68 -15.75
CA THR A 16 -0.59 -14.59 -14.75
C THR A 16 0.87 -14.17 -14.56
N LEU A 17 1.77 -15.13 -14.35
CA LEU A 17 3.19 -14.82 -14.18
C LEU A 17 3.78 -14.14 -15.42
N ALA A 18 3.49 -14.67 -16.63
CA ALA A 18 3.98 -14.09 -17.87
C ALA A 18 3.53 -12.64 -18.05
N LEU A 19 2.22 -12.36 -17.85
CA LEU A 19 1.68 -10.99 -17.93
C LEU A 19 2.32 -10.08 -16.89
N ARG A 20 2.41 -10.53 -15.64
CA ARG A 20 2.93 -9.70 -14.53
C ARG A 20 4.43 -9.44 -14.66
N PHE A 21 5.24 -10.41 -15.08
CA PHE A 21 6.65 -10.19 -15.37
C PHE A 21 6.85 -9.21 -16.53
N TRP A 22 6.04 -9.36 -17.59
CA TRP A 22 6.08 -8.41 -18.70
C TRP A 22 5.73 -6.99 -18.23
N LEU A 23 4.61 -6.81 -17.48
CA LEU A 23 4.21 -5.51 -16.94
C LEU A 23 5.29 -4.94 -16.00
N SER A 24 5.88 -5.77 -15.14
CA SER A 24 6.94 -5.35 -14.22
C SER A 24 8.19 -4.84 -14.95
N ALA A 25 8.46 -5.35 -16.15
CA ALA A 25 9.62 -4.96 -16.95
C ALA A 25 9.36 -3.73 -17.85
N VAL A 26 8.11 -3.53 -18.32
CA VAL A 26 7.82 -2.46 -19.29
C VAL A 26 7.29 -1.17 -18.64
N LEU A 27 6.67 -1.27 -17.47
CA LEU A 27 6.13 -0.09 -16.78
C LEU A 27 7.25 0.62 -15.98
N PRO A 28 7.45 1.93 -16.15
CA PRO A 28 8.35 2.71 -15.29
C PRO A 28 7.82 2.72 -13.84
N LEU A 29 8.70 3.00 -12.87
CA LEU A 29 8.26 3.16 -11.47
C LEU A 29 7.38 4.40 -11.32
N SER A 30 6.24 4.24 -10.68
CA SER A 30 5.43 5.37 -10.24
C SER A 30 6.12 6.16 -9.13
N GLY A 31 5.66 7.38 -8.88
CA GLY A 31 6.21 8.21 -7.81
C GLY A 31 6.08 7.57 -6.43
N ASP A 32 4.98 6.88 -6.16
CA ASP A 32 4.79 6.15 -4.90
C ASP A 32 5.70 4.92 -4.80
N GLU A 33 5.92 4.18 -5.91
CA GLU A 33 6.87 3.08 -5.92
C GLU A 33 8.29 3.56 -5.68
N ALA A 34 8.71 4.64 -6.35
CA ALA A 34 10.03 5.26 -6.15
C ALA A 34 10.20 5.74 -4.69
N TYR A 35 9.13 6.25 -4.08
CA TYR A 35 9.10 6.64 -2.68
C TYR A 35 9.29 5.44 -1.73
N PHE A 36 8.67 4.29 -2.01
CA PHE A 36 8.93 3.06 -1.26
C PHE A 36 10.36 2.53 -1.49
N VAL A 37 10.92 2.70 -2.70
CA VAL A 37 12.33 2.34 -2.97
C VAL A 37 13.28 3.22 -2.15
N LEU A 38 12.97 4.49 -1.95
CA LEU A 38 13.72 5.37 -1.06
C LEU A 38 13.75 4.82 0.38
N TRP A 39 12.64 4.27 0.87
CA TRP A 39 12.61 3.60 2.18
C TRP A 39 13.50 2.35 2.21
N GLY A 40 13.54 1.59 1.13
CA GLY A 40 14.44 0.44 1.01
C GLY A 40 15.92 0.84 1.00
N ARG A 41 16.25 2.01 0.46
CA ARG A 41 17.62 2.57 0.50
C ARG A 41 18.02 3.10 1.88
N HIS A 42 17.04 3.51 2.68
CA HIS A 42 17.20 4.04 4.04
C HIS A 42 16.32 3.25 5.02
N PRO A 43 16.60 1.94 5.25
CA PRO A 43 15.75 1.10 6.08
C PRO A 43 15.76 1.57 7.54
N ASP A 44 14.56 1.64 8.13
CA ASP A 44 14.31 2.01 9.51
C ASP A 44 13.21 1.12 10.10
N LEU A 45 12.92 1.26 11.39
CA LEU A 45 11.85 0.56 12.11
C LEU A 45 10.45 1.10 11.79
N GLY A 46 10.35 2.17 11.04
CA GLY A 46 9.11 2.77 10.54
C GLY A 46 9.39 3.87 9.55
N PHE A 47 8.36 4.32 8.85
CA PHE A 47 8.42 5.43 7.92
C PHE A 47 7.32 6.41 8.25
N TYR A 48 7.43 7.65 7.77
CA TYR A 48 6.52 8.72 8.18
C TYR A 48 5.02 8.32 8.09
N ASP A 49 4.58 7.74 6.99
CA ASP A 49 3.17 7.47 6.70
C ASP A 49 2.78 5.97 6.82
N HIS A 50 3.77 5.06 6.90
CA HIS A 50 3.51 3.62 6.99
C HIS A 50 4.50 2.88 7.90
N PRO A 51 4.08 1.71 8.46
CA PRO A 51 4.97 0.77 9.12
C PRO A 51 6.04 0.20 8.16
N PRO A 52 7.11 -0.48 8.66
CA PRO A 52 8.36 -0.68 7.94
C PRO A 52 8.38 -1.77 6.87
N MET A 53 7.41 -2.69 6.83
CA MET A 53 7.52 -3.96 6.12
C MET A 53 7.88 -3.84 4.63
N VAL A 54 7.27 -2.90 3.90
CA VAL A 54 7.58 -2.71 2.48
C VAL A 54 9.00 -2.20 2.27
N GLY A 55 9.48 -1.29 3.12
CA GLY A 55 10.86 -0.81 3.09
C GLY A 55 11.86 -1.93 3.38
N TRP A 56 11.59 -2.80 4.36
CA TRP A 56 12.44 -3.96 4.66
C TRP A 56 12.51 -4.96 3.50
N LEU A 57 11.38 -5.26 2.85
CA LEU A 57 11.36 -6.12 1.66
C LEU A 57 12.20 -5.52 0.52
N LEU A 58 12.05 -4.22 0.27
CA LEU A 58 12.83 -3.53 -0.75
C LEU A 58 14.30 -3.43 -0.38
N ALA A 59 14.66 -3.18 0.88
CA ALA A 59 16.04 -3.19 1.35
C ALA A 59 16.72 -4.54 1.11
N LEU A 60 15.97 -5.64 1.27
CA LEU A 60 16.49 -6.98 0.97
C LEU A 60 16.77 -7.15 -0.54
N ILE A 61 15.86 -6.70 -1.40
CA ILE A 61 16.02 -6.83 -2.86
C ILE A 61 17.13 -5.93 -3.39
N LEU A 62 17.23 -4.70 -2.88
CA LEU A 62 18.25 -3.73 -3.26
C LEU A 62 19.69 -4.20 -2.99
N ARG A 63 19.88 -5.25 -2.16
CA ARG A 63 21.19 -5.90 -1.99
C ARG A 63 21.66 -6.63 -3.25
N TRP A 64 20.75 -6.97 -4.16
CA TRP A 64 21.03 -7.77 -5.36
C TRP A 64 20.76 -7.00 -6.65
N SER A 65 19.68 -6.17 -6.67
CA SER A 65 19.29 -5.44 -7.87
C SER A 65 18.42 -4.24 -7.53
N ASP A 66 18.65 -3.15 -8.25
CA ASP A 66 17.78 -1.96 -8.26
C ASP A 66 16.91 -1.88 -9.52
N ALA A 67 16.95 -2.90 -10.39
CA ALA A 67 16.13 -2.95 -11.60
C ALA A 67 14.62 -2.98 -11.25
N GLU A 68 13.82 -2.23 -11.99
CA GLU A 68 12.37 -2.02 -11.75
C GLU A 68 11.60 -3.33 -11.61
N TRP A 69 11.88 -4.32 -12.50
CA TRP A 69 11.26 -5.64 -12.43
C TRP A 69 11.64 -6.43 -11.17
N ALA A 70 12.90 -6.28 -10.71
CA ALA A 70 13.37 -6.98 -9.52
C ALA A 70 12.74 -6.41 -8.25
N LEU A 71 12.62 -5.09 -8.15
CA LEU A 71 11.93 -4.41 -7.04
C LEU A 71 10.46 -4.82 -6.95
N ARG A 72 9.83 -5.19 -8.07
CA ARG A 72 8.44 -5.66 -8.15
C ARG A 72 8.26 -7.17 -7.89
N LEU A 73 9.33 -7.94 -7.64
CA LEU A 73 9.21 -9.39 -7.41
C LEU A 73 8.21 -9.75 -6.29
N PRO A 74 8.18 -9.10 -5.12
CA PRO A 74 7.23 -9.45 -4.08
C PRO A 74 5.78 -9.32 -4.54
N VAL A 75 5.42 -8.21 -5.21
CA VAL A 75 4.07 -8.02 -5.71
C VAL A 75 3.78 -8.95 -6.87
N THR A 76 4.73 -9.19 -7.78
CA THR A 76 4.58 -10.07 -8.95
C THR A 76 4.29 -11.51 -8.52
N LEU A 77 4.96 -12.01 -7.49
CA LEU A 77 4.81 -13.37 -6.98
C LEU A 77 3.66 -13.54 -5.97
N LEU A 78 3.10 -12.46 -5.44
CA LEU A 78 2.06 -12.52 -4.41
C LEU A 78 0.84 -13.37 -4.82
N PRO A 79 0.16 -13.14 -5.97
CA PRO A 79 -1.05 -13.89 -6.29
C PRO A 79 -0.82 -15.38 -6.51
N PRO A 80 0.24 -15.83 -7.22
CA PRO A 80 0.60 -17.24 -7.27
C PRO A 80 0.85 -17.86 -5.89
N ALA A 81 1.59 -17.14 -5.03
CA ALA A 81 1.86 -17.61 -3.68
C ALA A 81 0.57 -17.77 -2.87
N LEU A 82 -0.32 -16.78 -2.89
CA LEU A 82 -1.61 -16.84 -2.21
C LEU A 82 -2.48 -17.99 -2.72
N ALA A 83 -2.54 -18.19 -4.05
CA ALA A 83 -3.30 -19.26 -4.66
C ALA A 83 -2.80 -20.64 -4.19
N LEU A 84 -1.49 -20.86 -4.18
CA LEU A 84 -0.86 -22.11 -3.74
C LEU A 84 -1.00 -22.31 -2.21
N ILE A 85 -0.84 -21.28 -1.40
CA ILE A 85 -1.02 -21.32 0.06
C ILE A 85 -2.47 -21.70 0.39
N LEU A 86 -3.45 -21.02 -0.21
CA LEU A 86 -4.86 -21.31 0.03
C LEU A 86 -5.22 -22.72 -0.41
N ARG A 87 -4.78 -23.14 -1.60
CA ARG A 87 -4.96 -24.52 -2.11
C ARG A 87 -4.42 -25.55 -1.12
N THR A 88 -3.19 -25.37 -0.65
CA THR A 88 -2.53 -26.28 0.28
C THR A 88 -3.26 -26.36 1.62
N ALA A 89 -3.67 -25.20 2.17
CA ALA A 89 -4.43 -25.14 3.41
C ALA A 89 -5.81 -25.82 3.28
N LEU A 90 -6.54 -25.57 2.19
CA LEU A 90 -7.84 -26.18 1.95
C LEU A 90 -7.74 -27.72 1.87
N ARG A 91 -6.73 -28.26 1.22
CA ARG A 91 -6.51 -29.70 1.14
C ARG A 91 -6.00 -30.30 2.45
N GLY A 92 -4.89 -29.75 2.96
CA GLY A 92 -4.17 -30.37 4.08
C GLY A 92 -4.77 -30.09 5.45
N TRP A 93 -5.40 -28.92 5.64
CA TRP A 93 -5.94 -28.53 6.95
C TRP A 93 -7.45 -28.67 7.04
N PHE A 94 -8.18 -28.39 5.97
CA PHE A 94 -9.64 -28.37 5.98
C PHE A 94 -10.26 -29.55 5.23
N GLY A 95 -9.45 -30.48 4.70
CA GLY A 95 -9.92 -31.74 4.11
C GLY A 95 -10.75 -31.56 2.83
N ARG A 96 -10.55 -30.44 2.10
CA ARG A 96 -11.29 -30.21 0.85
C ARG A 96 -10.72 -31.03 -0.30
N ASP A 97 -11.61 -31.43 -1.19
CA ASP A 97 -11.22 -32.14 -2.40
C ASP A 97 -10.35 -31.27 -3.34
N GLU A 98 -9.61 -31.91 -4.22
CA GLU A 98 -8.64 -31.25 -5.09
C GLU A 98 -9.28 -30.21 -6.01
N ASP A 99 -10.46 -30.49 -6.57
CA ASP A 99 -11.14 -29.57 -7.47
C ASP A 99 -11.62 -28.30 -6.76
N SER A 100 -12.20 -28.44 -5.55
CA SER A 100 -12.59 -27.28 -4.73
C SER A 100 -11.39 -26.41 -4.37
N ALA A 101 -10.26 -27.02 -4.02
CA ALA A 101 -9.03 -26.31 -3.70
C ALA A 101 -8.42 -25.61 -4.93
N ASN A 102 -8.44 -26.27 -6.10
CA ASN A 102 -7.97 -25.69 -7.35
C ASN A 102 -8.85 -24.51 -7.81
N LEU A 103 -10.19 -24.65 -7.69
CA LEU A 103 -11.13 -23.58 -8.02
C LEU A 103 -10.98 -22.36 -7.09
N ALA A 104 -10.74 -22.57 -5.79
CA ALA A 104 -10.45 -21.50 -4.85
C ALA A 104 -9.13 -20.79 -5.21
N ALA A 105 -8.09 -21.53 -5.57
CA ALA A 105 -6.82 -21.00 -6.04
C ALA A 105 -6.98 -20.16 -7.31
N LEU A 106 -7.78 -20.64 -8.29
CA LEU A 106 -8.13 -19.91 -9.50
C LEU A 106 -8.87 -18.61 -9.17
N CYS A 107 -9.82 -18.62 -8.23
CA CYS A 107 -10.51 -17.40 -7.81
C CYS A 107 -9.53 -16.38 -7.24
N VAL A 108 -8.61 -16.77 -6.35
CA VAL A 108 -7.59 -15.85 -5.78
C VAL A 108 -6.70 -15.27 -6.88
N LEU A 109 -6.24 -16.12 -7.78
CA LEU A 109 -5.30 -15.75 -8.83
C LEU A 109 -5.89 -14.75 -9.83
N LEU A 110 -7.16 -14.96 -10.19
CA LEU A 110 -7.85 -14.25 -11.28
C LEU A 110 -8.73 -13.07 -10.82
N VAL A 111 -8.79 -12.79 -9.52
CA VAL A 111 -9.36 -11.50 -9.06
C VAL A 111 -8.66 -10.36 -9.79
N PRO A 112 -9.40 -9.34 -10.29
CA PRO A 112 -8.86 -8.34 -11.22
C PRO A 112 -7.52 -7.73 -10.78
N LEU A 113 -7.44 -7.17 -9.57
CA LEU A 113 -6.19 -6.56 -9.08
C LEU A 113 -5.08 -7.60 -8.84
N ASN A 114 -5.39 -8.81 -8.39
CA ASN A 114 -4.39 -9.86 -8.25
C ASN A 114 -3.80 -10.25 -9.62
N PHE A 115 -4.61 -10.18 -10.66
CA PHE A 115 -4.17 -10.54 -11.99
C PHE A 115 -3.30 -9.47 -12.65
N VAL A 116 -3.63 -8.18 -12.51
CA VAL A 116 -3.00 -7.10 -13.28
C VAL A 116 -2.08 -6.18 -12.48
N ASN A 117 -2.27 -6.03 -11.15
CA ASN A 117 -1.51 -5.05 -10.38
C ASN A 117 -0.09 -5.54 -10.08
N VAL A 118 0.90 -4.83 -10.61
CA VAL A 118 2.34 -5.07 -10.35
C VAL A 118 3.00 -3.92 -9.57
N LEU A 119 2.22 -2.92 -9.14
CA LEU A 119 2.75 -1.77 -8.43
C LEU A 119 3.17 -2.15 -7.01
N ILE A 120 4.33 -1.69 -6.60
CA ILE A 120 4.83 -1.85 -5.24
C ILE A 120 3.92 -1.06 -4.29
N THR A 121 3.36 -1.72 -3.30
CA THR A 121 2.51 -1.11 -2.29
C THR A 121 2.68 -1.78 -0.93
N THR A 122 2.30 -1.08 0.14
CA THR A 122 2.23 -1.64 1.50
C THR A 122 1.18 -2.75 1.63
N ASP A 123 0.25 -2.84 0.68
CA ASP A 123 -0.77 -3.89 0.66
C ASP A 123 -0.21 -5.25 0.27
N THR A 124 0.91 -5.31 -0.48
CA THR A 124 1.55 -6.58 -0.86
C THR A 124 1.89 -7.46 0.36
N PRO A 125 2.71 -7.03 1.32
CA PRO A 125 2.98 -7.81 2.52
C PRO A 125 1.75 -7.91 3.44
N LEU A 126 0.88 -6.89 3.50
CA LEU A 126 -0.36 -6.95 4.25
C LEU A 126 -1.23 -8.13 3.82
N ILE A 127 -1.52 -8.27 2.52
CA ILE A 127 -2.37 -9.35 1.98
C ILE A 127 -1.75 -10.72 2.27
N PHE A 128 -0.43 -10.84 2.08
CA PHE A 128 0.30 -12.09 2.32
C PHE A 128 0.19 -12.53 3.79
N PHE A 129 0.59 -11.67 4.71
CA PHE A 129 0.59 -12.00 6.14
C PHE A 129 -0.83 -12.10 6.73
N SER A 130 -1.77 -11.28 6.26
CA SER A 130 -3.18 -11.38 6.64
C SER A 130 -3.78 -12.74 6.24
N THR A 131 -3.48 -13.20 5.03
CA THR A 131 -3.95 -14.53 4.57
C THR A 131 -3.39 -15.65 5.44
N LEU A 132 -2.08 -15.63 5.75
CA LEU A 132 -1.47 -16.58 6.66
C LEU A 132 -2.10 -16.51 8.05
N SER A 133 -2.24 -15.32 8.63
CA SER A 133 -2.87 -15.13 9.94
C SER A 133 -4.26 -15.77 9.99
N VAL A 134 -5.12 -15.50 9.01
CA VAL A 134 -6.49 -16.03 8.96
C VAL A 134 -6.50 -17.55 8.83
N LEU A 135 -5.67 -18.12 7.96
CA LEU A 135 -5.61 -19.58 7.77
C LEU A 135 -5.12 -20.28 9.04
N PHE A 136 -4.08 -19.74 9.70
CA PHE A 136 -3.59 -20.27 10.97
C PHE A 136 -4.63 -20.09 12.08
N PHE A 137 -5.33 -18.95 12.15
CA PHE A 137 -6.39 -18.75 13.13
C PHE A 137 -7.54 -19.75 12.93
N ALA A 138 -8.01 -19.93 11.69
CA ALA A 138 -9.06 -20.93 11.41
C ALA A 138 -8.61 -22.36 11.75
N ARG A 139 -7.35 -22.70 11.48
CA ARG A 139 -6.77 -23.99 11.86
C ARG A 139 -6.68 -24.14 13.38
N ALA A 140 -6.26 -23.09 14.08
CA ALA A 140 -6.20 -23.05 15.54
C ALA A 140 -7.59 -23.21 16.17
N ALA A 141 -8.60 -22.52 15.62
CA ALA A 141 -9.99 -22.65 16.02
C ALA A 141 -10.53 -24.07 15.84
N GLN A 142 -10.10 -24.78 14.79
CA GLN A 142 -10.46 -26.18 14.53
C GLN A 142 -9.83 -27.15 15.54
N ARG A 143 -8.53 -26.92 15.89
CA ARG A 143 -7.74 -27.88 16.73
C ARG A 143 -7.65 -27.49 18.20
N GLY A 144 -7.99 -26.26 18.57
CA GLY A 144 -7.81 -25.79 19.95
C GLY A 144 -6.33 -25.63 20.35
N SER A 145 -5.41 -25.41 19.41
CA SER A 145 -3.97 -25.33 19.67
C SER A 145 -3.48 -23.93 19.98
N ALA A 146 -2.88 -23.72 21.17
CA ALA A 146 -2.31 -22.43 21.59
C ALA A 146 -1.18 -21.97 20.66
N TRP A 147 -0.28 -22.88 20.28
CA TRP A 147 0.85 -22.55 19.41
C TRP A 147 0.43 -22.10 18.00
N VAL A 148 -0.67 -22.68 17.49
CA VAL A 148 -1.20 -22.29 16.19
C VAL A 148 -1.91 -20.93 16.27
N PHE A 149 -2.57 -20.59 17.40
CA PHE A 149 -3.07 -19.25 17.68
C PHE A 149 -1.93 -18.24 17.81
N LEU A 150 -0.84 -18.59 18.51
CA LEU A 150 0.36 -17.75 18.61
C LEU A 150 0.95 -17.47 17.22
N ALA A 151 1.08 -18.49 16.37
CA ALA A 151 1.56 -18.31 14.99
C ALA A 151 0.63 -17.39 14.17
N ALA A 152 -0.71 -17.52 14.33
CA ALA A 152 -1.66 -16.59 13.73
C ALA A 152 -1.40 -15.14 14.20
N GLY A 153 -1.04 -14.97 15.48
CA GLY A 153 -0.67 -13.68 16.05
C GLY A 153 0.62 -13.11 15.48
N VAL A 154 1.66 -13.92 15.30
CA VAL A 154 2.91 -13.50 14.65
C VAL A 154 2.63 -12.99 13.23
N PHE A 155 1.83 -13.72 12.45
CA PHE A 155 1.46 -13.25 11.11
C PHE A 155 0.55 -12.01 11.15
N LEU A 156 -0.31 -11.84 12.15
CA LEU A 156 -1.08 -10.62 12.35
C LEU A 156 -0.15 -9.43 12.67
N GLY A 157 0.87 -9.63 13.49
CA GLY A 157 1.88 -8.62 13.80
C GLY A 157 2.68 -8.20 12.57
N LEU A 158 3.12 -9.15 11.74
CA LEU A 158 3.79 -8.87 10.46
C LEU A 158 2.85 -8.13 9.48
N ALA A 159 1.56 -8.49 9.44
CA ALA A 159 0.56 -7.76 8.69
C ALA A 159 0.37 -6.33 9.24
N PHE A 160 0.39 -6.14 10.55
CA PHE A 160 0.31 -4.82 11.20
C PHE A 160 1.52 -3.95 10.86
N LEU A 161 2.73 -4.51 10.84
CA LEU A 161 3.94 -3.82 10.36
C LEU A 161 3.93 -3.56 8.85
N SER A 162 2.98 -4.12 8.11
CA SER A 162 2.74 -3.78 6.71
C SER A 162 1.78 -2.60 6.59
N LYS A 163 0.66 -2.64 7.33
CA LYS A 163 -0.38 -1.60 7.32
C LYS A 163 -1.34 -1.77 8.50
N TYR A 164 -1.75 -0.68 9.11
CA TYR A 164 -2.62 -0.69 10.29
C TYR A 164 -3.99 -1.35 10.08
N PHE A 165 -4.44 -1.52 8.84
CA PHE A 165 -5.69 -2.23 8.53
C PHE A 165 -5.71 -3.70 9.00
N ALA A 166 -4.55 -4.29 9.30
CA ALA A 166 -4.48 -5.61 9.93
C ALA A 166 -5.25 -5.70 11.25
N VAL A 167 -5.43 -4.58 11.98
CA VAL A 167 -6.24 -4.51 13.21
C VAL A 167 -7.69 -4.97 12.97
N LEU A 168 -8.23 -4.78 11.76
CA LEU A 168 -9.58 -5.23 11.42
C LEU A 168 -9.74 -6.75 11.48
N LEU A 169 -8.66 -7.51 11.22
CA LEU A 169 -8.66 -8.96 11.46
C LEU A 169 -8.70 -9.28 12.96
N GLY A 170 -8.00 -8.51 13.78
CA GLY A 170 -8.08 -8.61 15.24
C GLY A 170 -9.51 -8.44 15.76
N LEU A 171 -10.26 -7.47 15.20
CA LEU A 171 -11.70 -7.30 15.48
C LEU A 171 -12.50 -8.53 15.03
N GLY A 172 -12.18 -9.11 13.87
CA GLY A 172 -12.80 -10.35 13.40
C GLY A 172 -12.53 -11.54 14.35
N TYR A 173 -11.31 -11.66 14.90
CA TYR A 173 -10.95 -12.70 15.86
C TYR A 173 -11.62 -12.48 17.22
N PHE A 174 -11.76 -11.26 17.66
CA PHE A 174 -12.53 -10.91 18.85
C PHE A 174 -14.02 -11.23 18.68
N ALA A 175 -14.60 -10.88 17.51
CA ALA A 175 -15.97 -11.25 17.18
C ALA A 175 -16.18 -12.77 17.14
N TRP A 176 -15.17 -13.52 16.68
CA TRP A 176 -15.19 -14.99 16.76
C TRP A 176 -15.27 -15.50 18.20
N ALA A 177 -14.51 -14.90 19.12
CA ALA A 177 -14.58 -15.27 20.54
C ALA A 177 -15.98 -15.02 21.13
N LEU A 178 -16.59 -13.87 20.81
CA LEU A 178 -17.94 -13.54 21.23
C LEU A 178 -18.98 -14.52 20.69
N ALA A 179 -18.86 -14.88 19.42
CA ALA A 179 -19.82 -15.73 18.72
C ALA A 179 -19.63 -17.23 18.93
N SER A 180 -18.59 -17.69 19.67
CA SER A 180 -18.21 -19.10 19.78
C SER A 180 -18.24 -19.65 21.22
N PRO A 181 -19.37 -19.65 21.93
CA PRO A 181 -19.44 -19.99 23.36
C PRO A 181 -18.95 -21.39 23.69
N GLY A 182 -19.07 -22.36 22.78
CA GLY A 182 -18.62 -23.73 22.96
C GLY A 182 -17.23 -24.07 22.36
N ALA A 183 -16.53 -23.06 21.78
CA ALA A 183 -15.24 -23.34 21.18
C ALA A 183 -14.13 -23.53 22.22
N ALA A 184 -13.28 -24.52 21.99
CA ALA A 184 -12.06 -24.68 22.77
C ALA A 184 -11.18 -23.41 22.63
N ARG A 185 -10.66 -22.94 23.76
CA ARG A 185 -9.84 -21.73 23.83
C ARG A 185 -10.53 -20.44 23.33
N ARG A 186 -11.84 -20.35 23.50
CA ARG A 186 -12.65 -19.19 23.10
C ARG A 186 -12.01 -17.83 23.42
N TRP A 187 -11.54 -17.66 24.65
CA TRP A 187 -10.88 -16.43 25.12
C TRP A 187 -9.36 -16.52 25.10
N SER A 188 -8.80 -17.67 25.46
CA SER A 188 -7.34 -17.83 25.44
C SER A 188 -6.77 -17.86 24.02
N GLY A 189 -7.55 -18.25 23.01
CA GLY A 189 -7.11 -18.20 21.61
C GLY A 189 -6.75 -16.79 21.13
N PRO A 190 -7.68 -15.82 21.18
CA PRO A 190 -7.37 -14.43 20.88
C PRO A 190 -6.28 -13.82 21.77
N LEU A 191 -6.14 -14.25 23.04
CA LEU A 191 -5.01 -13.85 23.89
C LEU A 191 -3.67 -14.35 23.34
N TRP A 192 -3.59 -15.59 22.88
CA TRP A 192 -2.38 -16.11 22.22
C TRP A 192 -2.08 -15.35 20.91
N VAL A 193 -3.10 -14.99 20.14
CA VAL A 193 -2.94 -14.13 18.95
C VAL A 193 -2.38 -12.75 19.35
N PHE A 194 -2.93 -12.14 20.38
CA PHE A 194 -2.44 -10.87 20.91
C PHE A 194 -0.98 -10.96 21.33
N LEU A 195 -0.62 -11.98 22.11
CA LEU A 195 0.76 -12.21 22.55
C LEU A 195 1.73 -12.41 21.37
N GLY A 196 1.28 -13.11 20.31
CA GLY A 196 2.08 -13.26 19.09
C GLY A 196 2.27 -11.97 18.30
N ALA A 197 1.28 -11.08 18.31
CA ALA A 197 1.34 -9.79 17.63
C ALA A 197 2.03 -8.68 18.45
N LEU A 198 2.08 -8.83 19.77
CA LEU A 198 2.54 -7.81 20.72
C LEU A 198 3.96 -7.29 20.45
N PRO A 199 4.98 -8.14 20.16
CA PRO A 199 6.33 -7.63 19.87
C PRO A 199 6.37 -6.63 18.71
N PHE A 200 5.59 -6.86 17.65
CA PHE A 200 5.51 -6.01 16.47
C PHE A 200 4.75 -4.71 16.76
N ALA A 201 3.71 -4.78 17.61
CA ALA A 201 3.00 -3.58 18.04
C ALA A 201 3.87 -2.70 18.94
N LEU A 202 4.67 -3.30 19.83
CA LEU A 202 5.60 -2.58 20.71
C LEU A 202 6.75 -1.95 19.92
N GLU A 203 7.29 -2.65 18.92
CA GLU A 203 8.30 -2.10 18.00
C GLU A 203 7.77 -0.84 17.30
N ASN A 204 6.59 -0.91 16.70
CA ASN A 204 5.99 0.23 16.00
C ASN A 204 5.66 1.39 16.95
N LEU A 205 5.18 1.10 18.17
CA LEU A 205 4.92 2.11 19.20
C LEU A 205 6.22 2.80 19.63
N TYR A 206 7.30 2.03 19.84
CA TYR A 206 8.61 2.56 20.18
C TYR A 206 9.15 3.48 19.10
N TRP A 207 9.09 3.06 17.83
CA TRP A 207 9.52 3.91 16.72
C TRP A 207 8.70 5.21 16.63
N ASN A 208 7.38 5.13 16.75
CA ASN A 208 6.53 6.32 16.77
C ASN A 208 6.91 7.30 17.87
N TYR A 209 7.19 6.79 19.08
CA TYR A 209 7.64 7.60 20.22
C TYR A 209 8.96 8.33 19.91
N GLN A 210 9.90 7.70 19.20
CA GLN A 210 11.19 8.27 18.82
C GLN A 210 11.09 9.21 17.59
N ALA A 211 10.05 9.08 16.78
CA ALA A 211 9.90 9.73 15.48
C ALA A 211 8.67 10.66 15.42
N CYS A 212 8.51 11.58 16.37
CA CYS A 212 7.45 12.59 16.36
C CYS A 212 6.02 12.04 16.34
N TRP A 213 5.79 10.79 16.70
CA TRP A 213 4.52 10.11 16.50
C TRP A 213 4.04 10.11 15.04
N CYS A 214 4.95 10.27 14.08
CA CYS A 214 4.67 10.56 12.68
C CYS A 214 3.60 9.67 12.08
N ASN A 215 3.72 8.36 12.26
CA ASN A 215 2.84 7.40 11.64
C ASN A 215 1.41 7.48 12.21
N LEU A 216 1.29 7.65 13.53
CA LEU A 216 0.01 7.89 14.19
C LEU A 216 -0.57 9.26 13.81
N MET A 217 0.27 10.31 13.80
CA MET A 217 -0.13 11.65 13.36
C MET A 217 -0.64 11.66 11.94
N PHE A 218 0.06 11.00 11.02
CA PHE A 218 -0.37 10.91 9.63
C PHE A 218 -1.73 10.22 9.50
N ASN A 219 -1.88 9.05 10.11
CA ASN A 219 -3.09 8.22 9.92
C ASN A 219 -4.30 8.75 10.69
N ALA A 220 -4.11 9.28 11.93
CA ALA A 220 -5.20 9.67 12.80
C ALA A 220 -5.53 11.18 12.76
N VAL A 221 -4.58 12.04 12.36
CA VAL A 221 -4.71 13.50 12.43
C VAL A 221 -4.53 14.15 11.06
N ASN A 222 -3.32 14.09 10.49
CA ASN A 222 -2.95 14.92 9.33
C ASN A 222 -3.72 14.55 8.05
N ARG A 223 -4.13 13.29 7.92
CA ARG A 223 -4.90 12.80 6.77
C ARG A 223 -6.41 12.93 6.95
N GLN A 224 -6.90 13.33 8.13
CA GLN A 224 -8.34 13.35 8.46
C GLN A 224 -8.98 14.74 8.34
N SER A 225 -8.21 15.78 8.03
CA SER A 225 -8.69 17.19 7.96
C SER A 225 -9.89 17.40 7.04
N ASP A 226 -9.99 16.59 5.96
CA ASP A 226 -11.01 16.77 4.92
C ASP A 226 -12.15 15.74 4.99
N ALA A 227 -12.26 14.99 6.09
CA ALA A 227 -13.28 13.94 6.24
C ALA A 227 -14.69 14.55 6.48
N ALA A 228 -15.52 14.57 5.45
CA ALA A 228 -16.91 15.04 5.49
C ALA A 228 -17.91 13.90 5.25
N TRP A 229 -19.14 14.05 5.75
CA TRP A 229 -20.21 13.12 5.43
C TRP A 229 -20.54 13.14 3.93
N SER A 230 -20.61 11.97 3.32
CA SER A 230 -20.87 11.81 1.89
C SER A 230 -21.76 10.58 1.64
N LEU A 231 -22.67 10.67 0.66
CA LEU A 231 -23.39 9.51 0.12
C LEU A 231 -22.72 8.95 -1.14
N VAL A 232 -21.79 9.69 -1.72
CA VAL A 232 -21.04 9.24 -2.91
C VAL A 232 -20.01 8.17 -2.53
N THR A 233 -19.29 8.35 -1.43
CA THR A 233 -18.24 7.43 -0.99
C THR A 233 -18.75 6.03 -0.63
N PRO A 234 -19.94 5.80 -0.01
CA PRO A 234 -20.54 4.46 0.09
C PRO A 234 -20.90 3.84 -1.26
N ALA A 235 -21.37 4.64 -2.21
CA ALA A 235 -21.66 4.13 -3.56
C ALA A 235 -20.37 3.69 -4.27
N LEU A 236 -19.28 4.45 -4.16
CA LEU A 236 -17.95 4.07 -4.67
C LEU A 236 -17.43 2.80 -3.97
N TYR A 237 -17.66 2.67 -2.67
CA TYR A 237 -17.31 1.44 -1.95
C TYR A 237 -18.09 0.22 -2.45
N ALA A 238 -19.40 0.36 -2.66
CA ALA A 238 -20.24 -0.71 -3.22
C ALA A 238 -19.79 -1.09 -4.64
N LEU A 239 -19.41 -0.11 -5.47
CA LEU A 239 -18.86 -0.34 -6.80
C LEU A 239 -17.51 -1.04 -6.74
N SER A 240 -16.64 -0.68 -5.81
CA SER A 240 -15.35 -1.34 -5.56
C SER A 240 -15.51 -2.80 -5.15
N LEU A 241 -16.46 -3.09 -4.27
CA LEU A 241 -16.82 -4.46 -3.89
C LEU A 241 -17.38 -5.25 -5.08
N ALA A 242 -18.27 -4.64 -5.87
CA ALA A 242 -18.82 -5.26 -7.06
C ALA A 242 -17.71 -5.58 -8.09
N TYR A 243 -16.83 -4.65 -8.35
CA TYR A 243 -15.70 -4.84 -9.28
C TYR A 243 -14.79 -6.00 -8.86
N LEU A 244 -14.42 -6.08 -7.57
CA LEU A 244 -13.48 -7.09 -7.08
C LEU A 244 -14.11 -8.44 -6.80
N ALA A 245 -15.36 -8.47 -6.34
CA ALA A 245 -15.89 -9.66 -5.67
C ALA A 245 -17.36 -9.98 -6.03
N ALA A 246 -17.97 -9.35 -7.05
CA ALA A 246 -19.39 -9.57 -7.38
C ALA A 246 -19.81 -11.05 -7.42
N PRO A 247 -19.10 -11.96 -8.14
CA PRO A 247 -19.52 -13.35 -8.18
C PRO A 247 -19.38 -14.05 -6.82
N LEU A 248 -18.36 -13.71 -6.03
CA LEU A 248 -18.16 -14.29 -4.71
C LEU A 248 -19.24 -13.83 -3.73
N LEU A 249 -19.56 -12.54 -3.73
CA LEU A 249 -20.61 -11.95 -2.87
C LEU A 249 -22.01 -12.43 -3.25
N TYR A 250 -22.27 -12.57 -4.55
CA TYR A 250 -23.51 -13.18 -5.03
C TYR A 250 -23.67 -14.59 -4.47
N TRP A 251 -22.64 -15.42 -4.55
CA TRP A 251 -22.71 -16.77 -4.03
C TRP A 251 -22.74 -16.80 -2.49
N ALA A 252 -22.04 -15.90 -1.81
CA ALA A 252 -22.13 -15.78 -0.37
C ALA A 252 -23.57 -15.43 0.10
N TRP A 253 -24.24 -14.55 -0.64
CA TRP A 253 -25.64 -14.24 -0.39
C TRP A 253 -26.57 -15.41 -0.76
N LYS A 254 -26.39 -16.03 -1.90
CA LYS A 254 -27.23 -17.13 -2.37
C LYS A 254 -27.12 -18.36 -1.46
N GLU A 255 -25.90 -18.71 -1.07
CA GLU A 255 -25.62 -19.86 -0.21
C GLU A 255 -25.54 -19.49 1.29
N ARG A 256 -26.14 -18.38 1.70
CA ARG A 256 -26.07 -17.86 3.08
C ARG A 256 -26.52 -18.86 4.14
N ALA A 257 -27.47 -19.74 3.83
CA ALA A 257 -27.91 -20.81 4.74
C ALA A 257 -26.79 -21.83 4.98
N GLN A 258 -26.08 -22.24 3.94
CA GLN A 258 -24.94 -23.15 4.02
C GLN A 258 -23.73 -22.48 4.71
N LEU A 259 -23.50 -21.18 4.45
CA LEU A 259 -22.46 -20.41 5.17
C LEU A 259 -22.76 -20.34 6.66
N ARG A 260 -24.01 -20.12 7.05
CA ARG A 260 -24.44 -20.17 8.46
C ARG A 260 -24.23 -21.54 9.06
N ALA A 261 -24.57 -22.61 8.33
CA ALA A 261 -24.33 -23.99 8.75
C ALA A 261 -22.84 -24.28 8.90
N SER A 262 -22.00 -23.83 7.95
CA SER A 262 -20.53 -23.94 8.05
C SER A 262 -19.99 -23.15 9.25
N ALA A 263 -20.57 -22.00 9.58
CA ALA A 263 -20.20 -21.18 10.74
C ALA A 263 -20.64 -21.81 12.09
N ALA A 264 -21.39 -22.91 12.11
CA ALA A 264 -21.57 -23.72 13.32
C ALA A 264 -20.22 -24.35 13.76
N LEU A 265 -19.32 -24.63 12.82
CA LEU A 265 -17.97 -25.09 13.12
C LEU A 265 -17.04 -23.92 13.43
N PRO A 266 -16.12 -24.04 14.41
CA PRO A 266 -15.23 -22.96 14.82
C PRO A 266 -14.38 -22.37 13.67
N GLN A 267 -13.84 -23.23 12.79
CA GLN A 267 -13.04 -22.79 11.63
C GLN A 267 -13.88 -22.07 10.56
N GLY A 268 -15.10 -22.54 10.29
CA GLY A 268 -16.00 -21.89 9.33
C GLY A 268 -16.43 -20.50 9.82
N ARG A 269 -16.70 -20.37 11.12
CA ARG A 269 -17.00 -19.09 11.77
C ARG A 269 -15.80 -18.15 11.74
N ALA A 270 -14.59 -18.65 11.98
CA ALA A 270 -13.38 -17.87 11.92
C ALA A 270 -13.16 -17.27 10.52
N LEU A 271 -13.27 -18.07 9.48
CA LEU A 271 -13.16 -17.62 8.10
C LEU A 271 -14.25 -16.60 7.74
N LEU A 272 -15.51 -16.86 8.12
CA LEU A 272 -16.61 -15.94 7.87
C LEU A 272 -16.39 -14.57 8.50
N LEU A 273 -16.04 -14.52 9.79
CA LEU A 273 -15.85 -13.27 10.51
C LEU A 273 -14.58 -12.50 10.08
N ALA A 274 -13.56 -13.19 9.56
CA ALA A 274 -12.33 -12.60 9.06
C ALA A 274 -12.54 -11.72 7.80
N TRP A 275 -13.62 -11.90 7.05
CA TRP A 275 -13.98 -10.99 5.97
C TRP A 275 -15.23 -10.14 6.26
N ALA A 276 -16.23 -10.71 6.93
CA ALA A 276 -17.49 -10.01 7.15
C ALA A 276 -17.33 -8.79 8.07
N VAL A 277 -16.57 -8.92 9.16
CA VAL A 277 -16.33 -7.82 10.11
C VAL A 277 -15.54 -6.66 9.46
N PRO A 278 -14.40 -6.90 8.79
CA PRO A 278 -13.71 -5.82 8.09
C PRO A 278 -14.53 -5.14 7.00
N LEU A 279 -15.25 -5.90 6.17
CA LEU A 279 -16.09 -5.31 5.13
C LEU A 279 -17.23 -4.49 5.72
N ALA A 280 -17.86 -4.95 6.81
CA ALA A 280 -18.86 -4.17 7.54
C ALA A 280 -18.28 -2.89 8.14
N PHE A 281 -17.06 -2.94 8.68
CA PHE A 281 -16.37 -1.76 9.19
C PHE A 281 -16.10 -0.73 8.09
N PHE A 282 -15.73 -1.16 6.89
CA PHE A 282 -15.53 -0.25 5.77
C PHE A 282 -16.82 0.42 5.27
N ILE A 283 -18.00 -0.16 5.52
CA ILE A 283 -19.27 0.56 5.30
C ILE A 283 -19.31 1.83 6.17
N LEU A 284 -18.93 1.72 7.45
CA LEU A 284 -18.89 2.86 8.35
C LEU A 284 -17.82 3.90 7.94
N VAL A 285 -16.66 3.45 7.56
CA VAL A 285 -15.58 4.33 7.05
C VAL A 285 -16.03 5.04 5.77
N SER A 286 -16.73 4.35 4.88
CA SER A 286 -17.19 4.91 3.61
C SER A 286 -18.20 6.06 3.76
N LEU A 287 -18.87 6.18 4.89
CA LEU A 287 -19.77 7.31 5.17
C LEU A 287 -19.05 8.66 5.28
N ARG A 288 -17.72 8.64 5.53
CA ARG A 288 -16.93 9.86 5.75
C ARG A 288 -15.71 9.96 4.83
N LYS A 289 -15.28 8.85 4.25
CA LYS A 289 -14.03 8.78 3.48
C LYS A 289 -14.12 7.75 2.38
N GLU A 290 -13.43 8.00 1.27
CA GLU A 290 -13.27 7.03 0.21
C GLU A 290 -12.47 5.81 0.70
N VAL A 291 -13.00 4.62 0.45
CA VAL A 291 -12.35 3.33 0.72
C VAL A 291 -11.59 2.92 -0.54
N GLY A 292 -10.28 2.87 -0.45
CA GLY A 292 -9.44 2.48 -1.59
C GLY A 292 -9.73 1.04 -2.04
N LEU A 293 -9.82 0.85 -3.35
CA LEU A 293 -10.10 -0.45 -3.98
C LEU A 293 -9.18 -1.57 -3.47
N HIS A 294 -7.87 -1.28 -3.34
CA HIS A 294 -6.85 -2.22 -2.89
C HIS A 294 -6.96 -2.61 -1.40
N TRP A 295 -7.65 -1.81 -0.56
CA TRP A 295 -7.84 -2.14 0.86
C TRP A 295 -8.66 -3.40 1.08
N LEU A 296 -9.50 -3.76 0.10
CA LEU A 296 -10.42 -4.89 0.20
C LEU A 296 -9.74 -6.24 -0.09
N LEU A 297 -8.57 -6.21 -0.75
CA LEU A 297 -7.89 -7.42 -1.23
C LEU A 297 -7.50 -8.38 -0.09
N SER A 298 -7.16 -7.87 1.09
CA SER A 298 -6.78 -8.68 2.26
C SER A 298 -7.93 -9.58 2.77
N PHE A 299 -9.17 -9.24 2.42
CA PHE A 299 -10.37 -9.93 2.91
C PHE A 299 -11.00 -10.87 1.88
N LEU A 300 -10.47 -10.90 0.64
CA LEU A 300 -10.94 -11.83 -0.40
C LEU A 300 -10.47 -13.28 -0.17
N PRO A 301 -9.23 -13.58 0.23
CA PRO A 301 -8.83 -14.95 0.52
C PRO A 301 -9.71 -15.66 1.57
N PRO A 302 -10.05 -15.05 2.73
CA PRO A 302 -10.98 -15.67 3.67
C PRO A 302 -12.41 -15.80 3.14
N LEU A 303 -12.92 -14.88 2.31
CA LEU A 303 -14.21 -15.03 1.64
C LEU A 303 -14.19 -16.24 0.69
N ILE A 304 -13.16 -16.38 -0.13
CA ILE A 304 -12.99 -17.52 -1.03
C ILE A 304 -12.86 -18.83 -0.24
N ALA A 305 -12.09 -18.82 0.86
CA ALA A 305 -11.96 -19.96 1.76
C ALA A 305 -13.30 -20.37 2.38
N SER A 306 -14.12 -19.39 2.81
CA SER A 306 -15.46 -19.65 3.34
C SER A 306 -16.36 -20.37 2.32
N LEU A 307 -16.34 -19.91 1.05
CA LEU A 307 -17.08 -20.56 -0.04
C LEU A 307 -16.50 -21.95 -0.38
N ALA A 308 -15.19 -22.14 -0.23
CA ALA A 308 -14.56 -23.43 -0.46
C ALA A 308 -14.93 -24.48 0.59
N LEU A 309 -15.35 -24.07 1.79
CA LEU A 309 -15.84 -24.99 2.81
C LEU A 309 -17.27 -25.50 2.55
N LEU A 310 -18.02 -24.84 1.66
CA LEU A 310 -19.40 -25.24 1.35
C LEU A 310 -19.44 -26.59 0.60
N PRO A 311 -20.51 -27.37 0.75
CA PRO A 311 -20.75 -28.53 -0.09
C PRO A 311 -20.93 -28.12 -1.56
N GLY A 312 -20.36 -28.87 -2.48
CA GLY A 312 -20.43 -28.59 -3.89
C GLY A 312 -19.39 -27.58 -4.42
N ARG A 313 -19.30 -27.45 -5.73
CA ARG A 313 -18.26 -26.68 -6.42
C ARG A 313 -18.84 -25.54 -7.26
N ARG A 314 -20.20 -25.39 -7.28
CA ARG A 314 -20.90 -24.47 -8.18
C ARG A 314 -20.49 -23.01 -7.94
N ALA A 315 -20.42 -22.60 -6.68
CA ALA A 315 -20.05 -21.24 -6.30
C ALA A 315 -18.65 -20.87 -6.81
N LEU A 316 -17.65 -21.67 -6.49
CA LEU A 316 -16.27 -21.45 -6.92
C LEU A 316 -16.09 -21.63 -8.43
N GLY A 317 -16.72 -22.63 -9.03
CA GLY A 317 -16.60 -22.91 -10.45
C GLY A 317 -17.19 -21.82 -11.33
N SER A 318 -18.33 -21.23 -10.95
CA SER A 318 -18.91 -20.10 -11.69
C SER A 318 -18.12 -18.81 -11.45
N SER A 319 -17.63 -18.57 -10.22
CA SER A 319 -16.79 -17.42 -9.91
C SER A 319 -15.46 -17.47 -10.66
N ALA A 320 -14.80 -18.63 -10.69
CA ALA A 320 -13.55 -18.82 -11.42
C ALA A 320 -13.73 -18.60 -12.94
N ARG A 321 -14.84 -19.06 -13.53
CA ARG A 321 -15.16 -18.79 -14.96
C ARG A 321 -15.38 -17.30 -15.20
N PHE A 322 -16.15 -16.63 -14.36
CA PHE A 322 -16.35 -15.19 -14.47
C PHE A 322 -15.03 -14.44 -14.40
N PHE A 323 -14.20 -14.73 -13.40
CA PHE A 323 -12.90 -14.09 -13.25
C PHE A 323 -11.94 -14.39 -14.38
N ALA A 324 -12.00 -15.59 -14.99
CA ALA A 324 -11.18 -15.92 -16.15
C ALA A 324 -11.50 -15.03 -17.36
N TRP A 325 -12.78 -14.84 -17.68
CA TRP A 325 -13.21 -13.92 -18.74
C TRP A 325 -12.88 -12.47 -18.41
N PHE A 326 -13.11 -12.08 -17.18
CA PHE A 326 -12.85 -10.71 -16.72
C PHE A 326 -11.33 -10.40 -16.72
N ALA A 327 -10.51 -11.34 -16.30
CA ALA A 327 -9.06 -11.25 -16.37
C ALA A 327 -8.55 -11.19 -17.83
N ALA A 328 -9.11 -12.00 -18.73
CA ALA A 328 -8.76 -11.96 -20.13
C ALA A 328 -9.08 -10.60 -20.79
N LEU A 329 -10.24 -10.01 -20.45
CA LEU A 329 -10.60 -8.67 -20.92
C LEU A 329 -9.62 -7.61 -20.38
N HIS A 330 -9.26 -7.68 -19.10
CA HIS A 330 -8.27 -6.76 -18.51
C HIS A 330 -6.89 -6.94 -19.13
N ALA A 331 -6.44 -8.18 -19.34
CA ALA A 331 -5.18 -8.46 -20.03
C ALA A 331 -5.15 -7.82 -21.41
N LEU A 332 -6.21 -8.02 -22.21
CA LEU A 332 -6.32 -7.42 -23.53
C LEU A 332 -6.24 -5.90 -23.47
N ALA A 333 -7.04 -5.27 -22.60
CA ALA A 333 -7.06 -3.82 -22.45
C ALA A 333 -5.68 -3.27 -22.03
N ILE A 334 -5.02 -3.91 -21.06
CA ILE A 334 -3.71 -3.48 -20.58
C ILE A 334 -2.62 -3.67 -21.62
N VAL A 335 -2.62 -4.81 -22.33
CA VAL A 335 -1.66 -5.06 -23.42
C VAL A 335 -1.83 -4.01 -24.52
N VAL A 336 -3.07 -3.69 -24.92
CA VAL A 336 -3.34 -2.63 -25.89
C VAL A 336 -2.81 -1.28 -25.38
N VAL A 337 -3.18 -0.88 -24.17
CA VAL A 337 -2.76 0.41 -23.57
C VAL A 337 -1.23 0.50 -23.44
N ALA A 338 -0.58 -0.54 -22.94
CA ALA A 338 0.86 -0.55 -22.74
C ALA A 338 1.67 -0.67 -24.06
N SER A 339 1.05 -1.14 -25.13
CA SER A 339 1.68 -1.26 -26.46
C SER A 339 1.52 0.00 -27.30
N LEU A 340 0.64 0.93 -26.94
CA LEU A 340 0.44 2.17 -27.71
C LEU A 340 1.64 3.11 -27.50
N PRO A 341 2.13 3.76 -28.59
CA PRO A 341 3.14 4.82 -28.46
C PRO A 341 2.64 5.95 -27.53
N MET A 342 3.52 6.47 -26.69
CA MET A 342 3.14 7.52 -25.74
C MET A 342 2.47 8.73 -26.41
N GLN A 343 2.91 9.10 -27.61
CA GLN A 343 2.37 10.22 -28.38
C GLN A 343 0.89 10.04 -28.75
N SER A 344 0.42 8.78 -28.86
CA SER A 344 -0.99 8.48 -29.14
C SER A 344 -1.94 9.05 -28.08
N TRP A 345 -1.44 9.32 -26.88
CA TRP A 345 -2.25 9.86 -25.77
C TRP A 345 -2.37 11.38 -25.78
N GLN A 346 -1.54 12.09 -26.58
CA GLN A 346 -1.46 13.56 -26.58
C GLN A 346 -2.80 14.24 -26.91
N GLY A 347 -3.54 13.70 -27.87
CA GLY A 347 -4.85 14.25 -28.27
C GLY A 347 -6.05 13.65 -27.55
N TRP A 348 -5.85 12.58 -26.77
CA TRP A 348 -6.95 11.77 -26.21
C TRP A 348 -7.22 12.06 -24.74
N THR A 349 -6.23 12.58 -24.00
CA THR A 349 -6.40 12.78 -22.57
C THR A 349 -5.71 14.04 -22.04
N ARG A 350 -6.42 14.75 -21.14
CA ARG A 350 -5.83 15.85 -20.35
C ARG A 350 -4.74 15.39 -19.39
N MET A 351 -4.61 14.05 -19.19
CA MET A 351 -3.58 13.45 -18.35
C MET A 351 -2.22 13.33 -19.06
N TYR A 352 -2.11 13.64 -20.35
CA TYR A 352 -0.87 13.48 -21.12
C TYR A 352 0.36 14.09 -20.45
N PRO A 353 0.33 15.32 -19.87
CA PRO A 353 1.48 15.85 -19.15
C PRO A 353 1.93 14.99 -17.97
N ARG A 354 0.99 14.39 -17.24
CA ARG A 354 1.31 13.44 -16.13
C ARG A 354 1.87 12.13 -16.66
N ILE A 355 1.37 11.63 -17.80
CA ILE A 355 1.90 10.43 -18.46
C ILE A 355 3.36 10.67 -18.86
N VAL A 356 3.68 11.81 -19.48
CA VAL A 356 5.06 12.15 -19.86
C VAL A 356 5.97 12.29 -18.64
N ALA A 357 5.52 13.00 -17.61
CA ALA A 357 6.29 13.17 -16.37
C ALA A 357 6.60 11.82 -15.70
N PHE A 358 5.68 10.87 -15.77
CA PHE A 358 5.82 9.51 -15.23
C PHE A 358 6.67 8.61 -16.12
N ALA A 359 6.34 8.56 -17.42
CA ALA A 359 6.90 7.55 -18.31
C ALA A 359 8.21 7.97 -18.98
N ASP A 360 8.55 9.27 -18.98
CA ASP A 360 9.81 9.79 -19.54
C ASP A 360 10.58 10.67 -18.54
N THR A 361 10.60 10.26 -17.28
CA THR A 361 11.39 10.92 -16.22
C THR A 361 12.86 11.09 -16.62
N ARG A 362 13.46 10.08 -17.28
CA ARG A 362 14.84 10.17 -17.80
C ARG A 362 14.99 11.27 -18.87
N GLY A 363 14.00 11.44 -19.73
CA GLY A 363 13.96 12.51 -20.73
C GLY A 363 13.90 13.90 -20.08
N VAL A 364 13.14 14.03 -18.98
CA VAL A 364 13.07 15.26 -18.18
C VAL A 364 14.44 15.56 -17.53
N LEU A 365 15.05 14.58 -16.89
CA LEU A 365 16.36 14.71 -16.23
C LEU A 365 17.48 15.07 -17.22
N LYS A 366 17.45 14.52 -18.43
CA LYS A 366 18.44 14.85 -19.47
C LYS A 366 18.46 16.33 -19.82
N GLN A 367 17.33 17.04 -19.74
CA GLN A 367 17.27 18.48 -20.05
C GLN A 367 17.96 19.35 -19.00
N ILE A 368 18.11 18.86 -17.78
CA ILE A 368 18.78 19.58 -16.69
C ILE A 368 20.23 19.15 -16.47
N ALA A 369 20.77 18.23 -17.30
CA ALA A 369 22.14 17.81 -17.23
C ALA A 369 23.16 18.97 -17.21
N PRO A 370 22.97 20.10 -17.93
CA PRO A 370 23.89 21.25 -17.86
C PRO A 370 24.03 21.89 -16.48
N TYR A 371 23.10 21.63 -15.56
CA TYR A 371 23.09 22.17 -14.21
C TYR A 371 23.61 21.17 -13.16
N GLU A 372 23.96 19.95 -13.59
CA GLU A 372 24.50 18.93 -12.70
C GLU A 372 25.82 19.35 -12.07
N GLY A 373 26.04 18.94 -10.80
CA GLY A 373 27.23 19.29 -10.04
C GLY A 373 27.23 20.71 -9.45
N ARG A 374 26.42 21.64 -9.98
CA ARG A 374 26.31 23.00 -9.47
C ARG A 374 25.11 23.19 -8.54
N TYR A 375 23.98 22.59 -8.87
CA TYR A 375 22.74 22.75 -8.13
C TYR A 375 22.36 21.50 -7.34
N GLN A 376 21.88 21.69 -6.08
CA GLN A 376 21.12 20.66 -5.38
C GLN A 376 19.79 20.46 -6.11
N LEU A 377 19.51 19.25 -6.57
CA LEU A 377 18.25 18.95 -7.24
C LEU A 377 17.10 18.82 -6.22
N ALA A 378 15.97 19.41 -6.57
CA ALA A 378 14.75 19.41 -5.77
C ALA A 378 13.50 19.24 -6.64
N ALA A 379 12.39 18.87 -6.00
CA ALA A 379 11.06 18.85 -6.62
C ALA A 379 10.03 19.44 -5.66
N SER A 380 8.84 19.80 -6.17
CA SER A 380 7.76 20.38 -5.35
C SER A 380 6.87 19.34 -4.67
N SER A 381 7.07 18.03 -4.94
CA SER A 381 6.30 16.95 -4.32
C SER A 381 7.17 15.74 -4.02
N TYR A 382 6.80 14.96 -3.00
CA TYR A 382 7.51 13.75 -2.59
C TYR A 382 7.61 12.70 -3.71
N ALA A 383 6.52 12.50 -4.45
CA ALA A 383 6.45 11.53 -5.53
C ALA A 383 7.38 11.89 -6.70
N ALA A 384 7.44 13.18 -7.06
CA ALA A 384 8.36 13.67 -8.08
C ALA A 384 9.82 13.61 -7.60
N ALA A 385 10.08 14.03 -6.34
CA ALA A 385 11.43 13.96 -5.75
C ALA A 385 11.95 12.53 -5.76
N ALA A 386 11.16 11.57 -5.28
CA ALA A 386 11.52 10.15 -5.25
C ALA A 386 11.75 9.58 -6.65
N SER A 387 10.90 9.91 -7.64
CA SER A 387 11.10 9.50 -9.03
C SER A 387 12.40 10.06 -9.61
N TYR A 388 12.63 11.36 -9.43
CA TYR A 388 13.88 11.98 -9.91
C TYR A 388 15.11 11.40 -9.20
N GLU A 389 15.04 11.14 -7.89
CA GLU A 389 16.12 10.52 -7.13
C GLU A 389 16.44 9.11 -7.63
N TYR A 390 15.40 8.29 -7.87
CA TYR A 390 15.60 6.93 -8.39
C TYR A 390 16.31 6.93 -9.75
N TYR A 391 15.83 7.76 -10.70
CA TYR A 391 16.38 7.78 -12.06
C TYR A 391 17.66 8.61 -12.22
N ALA A 392 17.90 9.61 -11.35
CA ALA A 392 19.14 10.38 -11.35
C ALA A 392 20.28 9.70 -10.58
N GLY A 393 19.96 8.73 -9.70
CA GLY A 393 20.95 8.07 -8.85
C GLY A 393 21.59 8.97 -7.79
N ARG A 394 20.99 10.14 -7.50
CA ARG A 394 21.47 11.13 -6.52
C ARG A 394 20.31 11.74 -5.76
N ARG A 395 20.60 12.25 -4.55
CA ARG A 395 19.59 12.84 -3.66
C ARG A 395 18.82 13.97 -4.33
N VAL A 396 17.47 13.91 -4.23
CA VAL A 396 16.53 14.94 -4.66
C VAL A 396 15.64 15.30 -3.48
N ILE A 397 15.69 16.55 -3.05
CA ILE A 397 14.95 17.02 -1.88
C ILE A 397 13.55 17.53 -2.26
N VAL A 398 12.63 17.57 -1.29
CA VAL A 398 11.33 18.25 -1.45
C VAL A 398 11.49 19.70 -1.03
N PHE A 399 11.31 20.65 -1.97
CA PHE A 399 11.38 22.07 -1.69
C PHE A 399 9.98 22.67 -1.48
N GLY A 400 9.84 23.48 -0.45
CA GLY A 400 8.58 24.10 -0.03
C GLY A 400 7.83 23.29 1.02
N PRO A 401 6.62 23.74 1.43
CA PRO A 401 5.88 23.08 2.52
C PRO A 401 5.42 21.67 2.18
N GLY A 402 5.28 21.34 0.89
CA GLY A 402 4.81 20.03 0.46
C GLY A 402 3.42 19.68 1.00
N SER A 403 3.02 18.41 0.82
CA SER A 403 1.80 17.86 1.41
C SER A 403 2.08 17.10 2.70
N SER A 404 1.02 16.64 3.37
CA SER A 404 1.14 15.72 4.51
C SER A 404 1.94 14.44 4.20
N HIS A 405 2.05 14.01 2.93
CA HIS A 405 2.81 12.84 2.51
C HIS A 405 4.31 13.12 2.31
N ALA A 406 4.73 14.37 2.25
CA ALA A 406 6.12 14.74 1.98
C ALA A 406 7.05 14.64 3.20
N ARG A 407 6.52 14.30 4.37
CA ARG A 407 7.23 14.43 5.64
C ARG A 407 8.36 13.41 5.87
N HIS A 408 8.41 12.32 5.08
CA HIS A 408 9.57 11.43 5.13
C HIS A 408 10.85 12.11 4.63
N ASP A 409 10.72 13.05 3.69
CA ASP A 409 11.86 13.86 3.25
C ASP A 409 12.46 14.69 4.39
N ASP A 410 11.65 15.14 5.35
CA ASP A 410 12.10 15.89 6.53
C ASP A 410 13.04 15.05 7.42
N ILE A 411 12.96 13.72 7.38
CA ILE A 411 13.92 12.83 8.08
C ILE A 411 15.27 12.90 7.39
N LEU A 412 15.27 12.81 6.06
CA LEU A 412 16.47 12.63 5.23
C LEU A 412 17.17 13.95 4.86
N THR A 413 16.47 15.09 4.94
CA THR A 413 16.99 16.40 4.51
C THR A 413 17.27 17.29 5.72
N ASP A 414 18.46 17.88 5.76
CA ASP A 414 18.82 18.94 6.71
C ASP A 414 19.08 20.25 5.94
N PHE A 415 18.10 21.15 5.97
CA PHE A 415 18.17 22.43 5.28
C PHE A 415 19.23 23.38 5.84
N ARG A 416 19.73 23.19 7.08
CA ARG A 416 20.79 24.02 7.66
C ARG A 416 22.08 23.92 6.83
N GLY A 417 22.37 22.71 6.33
CA GLY A 417 23.55 22.45 5.51
C GLY A 417 23.45 23.00 4.07
N LEU A 418 22.29 23.54 3.69
CA LEU A 418 22.05 24.10 2.34
C LEU A 418 22.13 25.62 2.31
N ASP A 419 22.42 26.28 3.44
CA ASP A 419 22.53 27.75 3.46
C ASP A 419 23.58 28.24 2.47
N GLY A 420 23.20 29.22 1.63
CA GLY A 420 24.04 29.73 0.54
C GLY A 420 24.13 28.86 -0.71
N ALA A 421 23.59 27.63 -0.68
CA ALA A 421 23.63 26.71 -1.81
C ALA A 421 22.74 27.18 -2.98
N ASP A 422 23.07 26.71 -4.18
CA ASP A 422 22.20 26.84 -5.35
C ASP A 422 21.27 25.60 -5.43
N ILE A 423 19.96 25.83 -5.60
CA ILE A 423 18.96 24.76 -5.65
C ILE A 423 18.17 24.87 -6.95
N LEU A 424 18.05 23.74 -7.67
CA LEU A 424 17.23 23.61 -8.87
C LEU A 424 15.96 22.84 -8.53
N VAL A 425 14.79 23.49 -8.66
CA VAL A 425 13.50 22.84 -8.42
C VAL A 425 12.81 22.52 -9.74
N LEU A 426 12.60 21.22 -10.00
CA LEU A 426 11.87 20.74 -11.18
C LEU A 426 10.36 20.73 -10.94
N ARG A 427 9.61 21.24 -11.93
CA ARG A 427 8.14 21.30 -11.89
C ARG A 427 7.51 20.94 -13.24
N PRO A 428 6.35 20.22 -13.24
CA PRO A 428 5.55 19.98 -14.44
C PRO A 428 4.56 21.11 -14.75
N SER A 429 4.57 22.19 -13.95
CA SER A 429 3.66 23.35 -14.09
C SER A 429 4.39 24.65 -13.84
N PRO A 430 3.89 25.79 -14.35
CA PRO A 430 4.49 27.10 -14.12
C PRO A 430 4.71 27.37 -12.64
N PRO A 431 5.90 27.86 -12.24
CA PRO A 431 6.20 28.11 -10.83
C PRO A 431 5.53 29.39 -10.34
N PRO A 432 4.80 29.38 -9.20
CA PRO A 432 4.39 30.60 -8.53
C PRO A 432 5.60 31.23 -7.87
N MET A 433 6.06 32.36 -8.37
CA MET A 433 7.33 33.00 -7.99
C MET A 433 7.39 33.39 -6.51
N HIS A 434 6.25 33.62 -5.85
CA HIS A 434 6.19 33.94 -4.42
C HIS A 434 6.61 32.74 -3.52
N GLU A 435 6.59 31.50 -4.04
CA GLU A 435 7.08 30.31 -3.35
C GLU A 435 8.61 30.20 -3.37
N TYR A 436 9.32 31.01 -4.15
CA TYR A 436 10.77 30.89 -4.34
C TYR A 436 11.53 32.17 -4.00
N ARG A 437 11.07 33.34 -4.48
CA ARG A 437 11.78 34.63 -4.33
C ARG A 437 12.18 34.96 -2.87
N PRO A 438 11.38 34.66 -1.85
CA PRO A 438 11.76 34.98 -0.47
C PRO A 438 12.96 34.18 0.03
N TYR A 439 13.28 33.06 -0.60
CA TYR A 439 14.25 32.08 -0.07
C TYR A 439 15.56 32.01 -0.89
N PHE A 440 15.75 32.89 -1.87
CA PHE A 440 16.95 32.92 -2.69
C PHE A 440 17.38 34.37 -2.97
N ARG A 441 18.68 34.58 -3.14
CA ARG A 441 19.21 35.90 -3.59
C ARG A 441 18.76 36.23 -5.01
N SER A 442 18.72 35.24 -5.90
CA SER A 442 18.17 35.38 -7.25
C SER A 442 17.45 34.12 -7.68
N VAL A 443 16.42 34.28 -8.52
CA VAL A 443 15.64 33.18 -9.07
C VAL A 443 15.44 33.37 -10.55
N GLN A 444 15.82 32.39 -11.36
CA GLN A 444 15.57 32.33 -12.78
C GLN A 444 14.69 31.10 -13.11
N VAL A 445 13.88 31.21 -14.15
CA VAL A 445 13.04 30.09 -14.60
C VAL A 445 13.42 29.72 -16.02
N HIS A 446 13.80 28.49 -16.23
CA HIS A 446 14.06 27.92 -17.53
C HIS A 446 12.95 26.95 -17.91
N ALA A 447 12.22 27.25 -18.99
CA ALA A 447 11.19 26.34 -19.51
C ALA A 447 11.79 25.50 -20.65
N PHE A 448 11.46 24.20 -20.66
CA PHE A 448 11.92 23.27 -21.69
C PHE A 448 10.83 22.27 -22.05
N LEU A 449 10.95 21.67 -23.23
CA LEU A 449 9.96 20.73 -23.77
C LEU A 449 10.47 19.29 -23.71
N VAL A 450 9.61 18.38 -23.20
CA VAL A 450 9.81 16.93 -23.32
C VAL A 450 8.54 16.34 -23.92
N ARG A 451 8.65 15.72 -25.08
CA ARG A 451 7.52 15.13 -25.84
C ARG A 451 6.32 16.07 -25.99
N GLY A 452 6.58 17.37 -26.25
CA GLY A 452 5.53 18.36 -26.42
C GLY A 452 4.90 18.88 -25.12
N VAL A 453 5.40 18.45 -23.94
CA VAL A 453 4.98 18.96 -22.63
C VAL A 453 6.03 19.90 -22.07
N THR A 454 5.59 21.07 -21.60
CA THR A 454 6.47 22.05 -20.98
C THR A 454 6.75 21.70 -19.53
N PHE A 455 8.03 21.64 -19.18
CA PHE A 455 8.54 21.54 -17.81
C PHE A 455 9.31 22.80 -17.45
N TYR A 456 9.49 23.03 -16.16
CA TYR A 456 10.13 24.23 -15.63
C TYR A 456 11.23 23.85 -14.66
N ALA A 457 12.44 24.39 -14.87
CA ALA A 457 13.53 24.38 -13.91
C ALA A 457 13.58 25.76 -13.25
N VAL A 458 13.32 25.81 -11.95
CA VAL A 458 13.49 27.01 -11.13
C VAL A 458 14.90 26.98 -10.57
N LEU A 459 15.75 27.89 -11.03
CA LEU A 459 17.14 28.03 -10.65
C LEU A 459 17.26 29.07 -9.54
N GLY A 460 17.23 28.62 -8.30
CA GLY A 460 17.43 29.45 -7.11
C GLY A 460 18.91 29.51 -6.74
N GLN A 461 19.49 30.71 -6.67
CA GLN A 461 20.88 30.93 -6.30
C GLN A 461 21.00 31.56 -4.91
N GLY A 462 21.90 31.03 -4.10
CA GLY A 462 22.17 31.49 -2.77
C GLY A 462 20.96 31.36 -1.84
N PHE A 463 20.61 30.12 -1.50
CA PHE A 463 19.51 29.78 -0.61
C PHE A 463 19.67 30.45 0.75
N ASP A 464 18.61 31.09 1.25
CA ASP A 464 18.52 31.69 2.58
C ASP A 464 17.81 30.75 3.54
N TYR A 465 18.60 30.03 4.31
CA TYR A 465 18.07 29.09 5.30
C TYR A 465 17.21 29.79 6.36
N ARG A 466 17.57 31.00 6.81
CA ARG A 466 16.84 31.71 7.86
C ARG A 466 15.45 32.09 7.39
N ALA A 467 15.33 32.66 6.20
CA ALA A 467 14.03 32.99 5.60
C ALA A 467 13.17 31.73 5.39
N TYR A 468 13.79 30.62 4.97
CA TYR A 468 13.11 29.35 4.77
C TYR A 468 12.66 28.71 6.10
N HIS A 469 13.48 28.79 7.15
CA HIS A 469 13.15 28.36 8.50
C HIS A 469 11.93 29.10 9.04
N ASP A 470 11.94 30.43 8.97
CA ASP A 470 10.88 31.29 9.52
C ASP A 470 9.56 31.15 8.73
N GLY A 471 9.64 30.90 7.43
CA GLY A 471 8.49 30.69 6.55
C GLY A 471 8.06 29.22 6.49
N VAL A 472 8.83 28.39 5.79
CA VAL A 472 8.42 27.03 5.41
C VAL A 472 8.52 26.06 6.58
N LEU A 473 9.66 25.99 7.29
CA LEU A 473 9.85 25.00 8.36
C LEU A 473 8.93 25.29 9.55
N THR A 474 8.69 26.55 9.89
CA THR A 474 7.71 26.93 10.91
C THR A 474 6.30 26.51 10.53
N TYR A 475 5.87 26.78 9.28
CA TYR A 475 4.59 26.29 8.77
C TYR A 475 4.48 24.76 8.88
N VAL A 476 5.52 24.02 8.45
CA VAL A 476 5.56 22.53 8.50
C VAL A 476 5.44 22.02 9.94
N ARG A 477 6.18 22.62 10.89
CA ARG A 477 6.05 22.30 12.31
C ARG A 477 4.60 22.44 12.79
N ASP A 478 4.01 23.60 12.53
CA ASP A 478 2.71 23.96 13.09
C ASP A 478 1.57 23.14 12.50
N HIS A 479 1.68 22.72 11.22
CA HIS A 479 0.65 21.97 10.53
C HIS A 479 0.79 20.45 10.68
N TYR A 480 2.02 19.92 10.77
CA TYR A 480 2.21 18.48 10.68
C TYR A 480 2.85 17.84 11.93
N TYR A 481 3.58 18.60 12.74
CA TYR A 481 4.35 18.05 13.86
C TYR A 481 3.81 18.42 15.25
N ARG A 482 2.97 19.43 15.37
CA ARG A 482 2.29 19.69 16.64
C ARG A 482 1.28 18.60 16.92
N ARG A 483 1.40 17.96 18.08
CA ARG A 483 0.58 16.81 18.46
C ARG A 483 -0.75 17.21 19.12
N PRO A 484 -1.81 16.40 18.99
CA PRO A 484 -3.07 16.63 19.71
C PRO A 484 -2.93 16.28 21.20
N GLY A 485 -3.80 16.83 22.05
CA GLY A 485 -3.72 16.69 23.50
C GLY A 485 -3.82 15.27 24.06
N TRP A 486 -4.38 14.32 23.30
CA TRP A 486 -4.47 12.91 23.69
C TRP A 486 -3.19 12.11 23.45
N LEU A 487 -2.23 12.65 22.70
CA LEU A 487 -0.98 11.96 22.36
C LEU A 487 0.12 12.40 23.36
N PRO A 488 0.82 11.46 24.02
CA PRO A 488 1.84 11.81 25.01
C PRO A 488 3.06 12.50 24.38
N PRO A 489 3.91 13.19 25.16
CA PRO A 489 5.20 13.69 24.69
C PRO A 489 6.03 12.56 24.11
N GLY A 490 6.78 12.87 23.04
CA GLY A 490 7.70 11.95 22.38
C GLY A 490 8.90 12.72 21.85
N ARG A 491 9.93 12.03 21.41
CA ARG A 491 11.06 12.65 20.73
C ARG A 491 10.67 13.05 19.33
N CYS A 492 11.15 14.19 18.86
CA CYS A 492 10.86 14.68 17.54
C CYS A 492 12.11 15.22 16.84
N TYR A 493 12.66 14.42 15.92
CA TYR A 493 13.84 14.79 15.12
C TYR A 493 13.68 16.14 14.41
N PHE A 494 12.48 16.50 13.97
CA PHE A 494 12.21 17.75 13.27
C PHE A 494 12.39 18.97 14.20
N CYS A 495 11.80 18.92 15.39
CA CYS A 495 11.91 20.01 16.34
C CYS A 495 13.28 20.03 17.05
N GLU A 496 13.90 18.88 17.30
CA GLU A 496 15.29 18.81 17.76
C GLU A 496 16.24 19.50 16.78
N ARG A 497 16.07 19.24 15.47
CA ARG A 497 16.91 19.76 14.39
C ARG A 497 16.75 21.26 14.17
N TYR A 498 15.53 21.75 14.13
CA TYR A 498 15.24 23.11 13.66
C TYR A 498 14.82 24.08 14.76
N PHE A 499 14.29 23.61 15.90
CA PHE A 499 13.71 24.47 16.94
C PHE A 499 14.36 24.29 18.32
N GLY A 500 15.38 23.45 18.43
CA GLY A 500 16.15 23.25 19.65
C GLY A 500 15.36 22.61 20.81
N SER A 501 14.20 22.00 20.53
CA SER A 501 13.35 21.31 21.51
C SER A 501 13.08 19.87 21.08
N GLY A 502 13.08 18.93 22.03
CA GLY A 502 12.76 17.52 21.76
C GLY A 502 11.28 17.27 21.44
N ASP A 503 10.41 18.26 21.55
CA ASP A 503 8.97 18.18 21.31
C ASP A 503 8.48 19.43 20.55
N CYS A 504 7.63 19.23 19.57
CA CYS A 504 7.04 20.32 18.77
C CYS A 504 5.88 21.05 19.50
N GLY A 505 5.50 20.62 20.68
CA GLY A 505 4.39 21.18 21.44
C GLY A 505 3.00 20.67 20.98
N TRP A 506 1.99 21.28 21.57
CA TRP A 506 0.58 20.92 21.33
C TRP A 506 0.01 21.65 20.12
N ARG A 507 -0.95 21.01 19.46
CA ARG A 507 -1.79 21.63 18.45
C ARG A 507 -2.91 22.39 19.19
N ASN A 508 -3.02 23.69 18.94
CA ASN A 508 -4.12 24.53 19.44
C ASN A 508 -5.43 24.17 18.79
#